data_cca8b8380d895229db8d5bc6fc79c431
#
_entry.id   cca8b8380d895229db8d5bc6fc79c431
#
_cell.length_a   1.000
_cell.length_b   1.000
_cell.length_c   1.000
_cell.angle_alpha   90.00
_cell.angle_beta   90.00
_cell.angle_gamma   90.00
#
_symmetry.space_group_name_H-M   'P 1'
#
loop_
_entity.id
_entity.type
_entity.pdbx_description
1 polymer ?
#
loop_
_entity_poly.entity_id
_entity_poly.type
_entity_poly.pdbx_seq_one_letter_code
_entity_poly.pdbx_strand_id
1 'polypeptide(L)'
;SLGCGASPDLAAFENYLSKNNFCIPVNYLGIDINPLWNDKHNFIKDYFKSTSYNPEYICTDVFEIFKDHYTVDKNLLILQYLISHFYNTGKLTAVNEFYKNLIQNVKRMQPKSIIIINDVNSNRRGRDLFLRFSDTLSKYGIRHTYSCRYFEYNIQNEYQRYGIKYPSKDILTWPTPNLARYNPWTVCSSAQLIIELE
;
A
#
# COMPACT_ATOMS: atom_id res chain seq x y z
N SER A 1 6.53 -3.63 -0.81
CA SER A 1 5.46 -3.07 0.03
C SER A 1 6.02 -2.36 1.24
N LEU A 2 5.53 -1.16 1.53
CA LEU A 2 5.90 -0.36 2.70
C LEU A 2 4.73 -0.33 3.68
N GLY A 3 4.98 -0.66 4.95
CA GLY A 3 3.96 -0.90 5.95
C GLY A 3 3.18 -2.18 5.64
N CYS A 4 3.88 -3.25 5.29
CA CYS A 4 3.27 -4.45 4.74
C CYS A 4 2.39 -5.22 5.74
N GLY A 5 2.56 -5.01 7.06
CA GLY A 5 1.82 -5.75 8.08
C GLY A 5 1.87 -7.25 7.86
N ALA A 6 0.71 -7.90 7.84
CA ALA A 6 0.56 -9.33 7.52
C ALA A 6 0.57 -9.64 6.01
N SER A 7 1.00 -8.71 5.17
CA SER A 7 1.07 -8.82 3.69
C SER A 7 -0.25 -9.15 2.99
N PRO A 8 -1.35 -8.45 3.28
CA PRO A 8 -2.62 -8.67 2.58
C PRO A 8 -2.53 -8.31 1.09
N ASP A 9 -1.62 -7.42 0.74
CA ASP A 9 -1.33 -7.01 -0.64
C ASP A 9 -0.69 -8.14 -1.45
N LEU A 10 0.22 -8.92 -0.88
CA LEU A 10 0.76 -10.11 -1.55
C LEU A 10 -0.34 -11.15 -1.81
N ALA A 11 -1.19 -11.42 -0.82
CA ALA A 11 -2.31 -12.33 -0.98
C ALA A 11 -3.32 -11.83 -2.03
N ALA A 12 -3.59 -10.52 -2.05
CA ALA A 12 -4.46 -9.91 -3.06
C ALA A 12 -3.85 -10.01 -4.47
N PHE A 13 -2.54 -9.82 -4.59
CA PHE A 13 -1.83 -9.91 -5.85
C PHE A 13 -1.80 -11.34 -6.39
N GLU A 14 -1.52 -12.33 -5.53
CA GLU A 14 -1.63 -13.75 -5.88
C GLU A 14 -3.03 -14.10 -6.41
N ASN A 15 -4.07 -13.71 -5.67
CA ASN A 15 -5.45 -13.95 -6.08
C ASN A 15 -5.79 -13.28 -7.43
N TYR A 16 -5.27 -12.07 -7.68
CA TYR A 16 -5.44 -11.37 -8.95
C TYR A 16 -4.76 -12.13 -10.10
N LEU A 17 -3.51 -12.54 -9.94
CA LEU A 17 -2.77 -13.29 -10.95
C LEU A 17 -3.44 -14.64 -11.25
N SER A 18 -3.82 -15.37 -10.21
CA SER A 18 -4.51 -16.66 -10.32
C SER A 18 -5.85 -16.55 -11.06
N LYS A 19 -6.68 -15.57 -10.70
CA LYS A 19 -7.97 -15.34 -11.38
C LYS A 19 -7.86 -14.98 -12.85
N ASN A 20 -6.74 -14.37 -13.23
CA ASN A 20 -6.47 -13.97 -14.62
C ASN A 20 -5.57 -14.97 -15.36
N ASN A 21 -5.27 -16.13 -14.77
CA ASN A 21 -4.40 -17.17 -15.32
C ASN A 21 -2.99 -16.66 -15.69
N PHE A 22 -2.46 -15.71 -14.94
CA PHE A 22 -1.09 -15.24 -15.10
C PHE A 22 -0.13 -16.10 -14.29
N CYS A 23 0.81 -16.75 -14.94
CA CYS A 23 1.91 -17.52 -14.33
C CYS A 23 3.22 -16.75 -14.51
N ILE A 24 3.47 -15.80 -13.63
CA ILE A 24 4.69 -14.99 -13.63
C ILE A 24 5.43 -15.14 -12.30
N PRO A 25 6.78 -15.12 -12.30
CA PRO A 25 7.54 -15.09 -11.05
C PRO A 25 7.33 -13.73 -10.34
N VAL A 26 7.20 -13.79 -9.02
CA VAL A 26 6.98 -12.60 -8.19
C VAL A 26 8.05 -12.53 -7.12
N ASN A 27 8.90 -11.51 -7.15
CA ASN A 27 9.77 -11.14 -6.05
C ASN A 27 9.05 -10.10 -5.19
N TYR A 28 8.74 -10.44 -3.97
CA TYR A 28 8.06 -9.56 -3.03
C TYR A 28 9.00 -9.16 -1.91
N LEU A 29 9.09 -7.87 -1.64
CA LEU A 29 9.78 -7.32 -0.47
C LEU A 29 8.79 -6.57 0.41
N GLY A 30 8.53 -7.10 1.59
CA GLY A 30 7.72 -6.47 2.63
C GLY A 30 8.60 -5.75 3.65
N ILE A 31 8.24 -4.49 3.96
CA ILE A 31 8.93 -3.68 4.96
C ILE A 31 7.91 -3.22 5.99
N ASP A 32 8.17 -3.55 7.25
CA ASP A 32 7.35 -3.12 8.38
C ASP A 32 8.20 -2.90 9.62
N ILE A 33 7.84 -1.94 10.45
CA ILE A 33 8.58 -1.65 11.69
C ILE A 33 8.21 -2.60 12.84
N ASN A 34 7.05 -3.26 12.76
CA ASN A 34 6.51 -4.04 13.87
C ASN A 34 7.02 -5.49 13.85
N PRO A 35 7.92 -5.87 14.79
CA PRO A 35 8.48 -7.22 14.84
C PRO A 35 7.45 -8.32 15.17
N LEU A 36 6.26 -7.96 15.63
CA LEU A 36 5.19 -8.93 15.91
C LEU A 36 4.67 -9.62 14.63
N TRP A 37 5.01 -9.11 13.46
CA TRP A 37 4.70 -9.76 12.19
C TRP A 37 5.67 -10.89 11.79
N ASN A 38 6.81 -11.05 12.48
CA ASN A 38 7.86 -11.98 12.07
C ASN A 38 7.36 -13.44 11.93
N ASP A 39 6.56 -13.93 12.87
CA ASP A 39 6.01 -15.28 12.78
C ASP A 39 5.08 -15.44 11.57
N LYS A 40 4.27 -14.41 11.30
CA LYS A 40 3.41 -14.40 10.12
C LYS A 40 4.20 -14.34 8.83
N HIS A 41 5.26 -13.55 8.79
CA HIS A 41 6.15 -13.46 7.64
C HIS A 41 6.86 -14.79 7.36
N ASN A 42 7.32 -15.48 8.40
CA ASN A 42 7.91 -16.83 8.25
C ASN A 42 6.89 -17.82 7.71
N PHE A 43 5.67 -17.82 8.23
CA PHE A 43 4.58 -18.64 7.71
C PHE A 43 4.32 -18.38 6.21
N ILE A 44 4.31 -17.10 5.79
CA ILE A 44 4.10 -16.73 4.38
C ILE A 44 5.26 -17.21 3.50
N LYS A 45 6.51 -17.06 3.95
CA LYS A 45 7.67 -17.60 3.24
C LYS A 45 7.55 -19.12 3.03
N ASP A 46 7.17 -19.85 4.05
CA ASP A 46 6.99 -21.30 3.97
C ASP A 46 5.84 -21.69 3.03
N TYR A 47 4.74 -20.95 3.07
CA TYR A 47 3.60 -21.15 2.17
C TYR A 47 4.01 -21.01 0.68
N PHE A 48 4.83 -20.03 0.36
CA PHE A 48 5.26 -19.78 -1.02
C PHE A 48 6.51 -20.54 -1.46
N LYS A 49 7.16 -21.29 -0.58
CA LYS A 49 8.46 -21.96 -0.82
C LYS A 49 8.52 -22.84 -2.08
N SER A 50 7.40 -23.44 -2.47
CA SER A 50 7.30 -24.32 -3.65
C SER A 50 6.62 -23.68 -4.84
N THR A 51 6.51 -22.35 -4.84
CA THR A 51 5.84 -21.59 -5.89
C THR A 51 6.82 -20.70 -6.66
N SER A 52 6.33 -19.94 -7.63
CA SER A 52 7.09 -18.90 -8.32
C SER A 52 7.15 -17.56 -7.56
N TYR A 53 6.67 -17.52 -6.32
CA TYR A 53 6.70 -16.35 -5.45
C TYR A 53 7.88 -16.44 -4.48
N ASN A 54 8.63 -15.36 -4.37
CA ASN A 54 9.78 -15.26 -3.47
C ASN A 54 9.57 -14.06 -2.50
N PRO A 55 8.86 -14.27 -1.37
CA PRO A 55 8.65 -13.22 -0.39
C PRO A 55 9.85 -13.05 0.55
N GLU A 56 10.34 -11.82 0.65
CA GLU A 56 11.34 -11.39 1.62
C GLU A 56 10.78 -10.29 2.52
N TYR A 57 11.29 -10.19 3.76
CA TYR A 57 10.82 -9.21 4.73
C TYR A 57 11.97 -8.55 5.47
N ILE A 58 11.84 -7.25 5.69
CA ILE A 58 12.77 -6.45 6.50
C ILE A 58 11.97 -5.75 7.61
N CYS A 59 12.37 -6.03 8.86
CA CYS A 59 11.79 -5.37 10.02
C CYS A 59 12.58 -4.08 10.28
N THR A 60 12.08 -2.95 9.78
CA THR A 60 12.73 -1.64 9.95
C THR A 60 11.74 -0.48 9.73
N ASP A 61 12.11 0.71 10.23
CA ASP A 61 11.39 1.94 9.90
C ASP A 61 11.61 2.31 8.43
N VAL A 62 10.53 2.63 7.73
CA VAL A 62 10.58 3.05 6.33
C VAL A 62 11.40 4.33 6.11
N PHE A 63 11.56 5.17 7.14
CA PHE A 63 12.45 6.33 7.06
C PHE A 63 13.92 5.93 7.09
N GLU A 64 14.28 4.93 7.90
CA GLU A 64 15.67 4.47 8.01
C GLU A 64 16.14 3.77 6.74
N ILE A 65 15.30 2.90 6.16
CA ILE A 65 15.67 2.16 4.95
C ILE A 65 15.98 3.08 3.76
N PHE A 66 15.37 4.26 3.70
CA PHE A 66 15.65 5.22 2.62
C PHE A 66 16.88 6.08 2.88
N LYS A 67 17.35 6.20 4.12
CA LYS A 67 18.60 6.90 4.44
C LYS A 67 19.82 6.19 3.86
N ASP A 68 19.83 4.87 3.90
CA ASP A 68 20.94 4.03 3.43
C ASP A 68 20.94 3.84 1.91
N HIS A 69 20.17 4.64 1.17
CA HIS A 69 20.01 4.52 -0.28
C HIS A 69 19.61 3.10 -0.74
N TYR A 70 18.91 2.38 0.14
CA TYR A 70 18.40 1.07 -0.20
C TYR A 70 17.51 1.14 -1.43
N THR A 71 17.93 0.48 -2.48
CA THR A 71 17.24 0.50 -3.76
C THR A 71 16.99 -0.92 -4.23
N VAL A 72 15.77 -1.20 -4.57
CA VAL A 72 15.35 -2.45 -5.20
C VAL A 72 14.78 -2.11 -6.55
N ASP A 73 15.21 -2.83 -7.58
CA ASP A 73 14.51 -2.78 -8.86
C ASP A 73 13.10 -3.31 -8.68
N LYS A 74 12.12 -2.48 -8.97
CA LYS A 74 10.72 -2.78 -8.73
C LYS A 74 9.82 -2.26 -9.83
N ASN A 75 8.80 -3.03 -10.13
CA ASN A 75 7.75 -2.68 -11.09
C ASN A 75 6.46 -2.24 -10.37
N LEU A 76 6.31 -2.64 -9.12
CA LEU A 76 5.16 -2.31 -8.28
C LEU A 76 5.65 -1.85 -6.90
N LEU A 77 5.22 -0.67 -6.50
CA LEU A 77 5.46 -0.11 -5.16
C LEU A 77 4.11 0.10 -4.47
N ILE A 78 3.96 -0.48 -3.28
CA ILE A 78 2.71 -0.40 -2.51
C ILE A 78 3.00 0.26 -1.16
N LEU A 79 2.20 1.25 -0.77
CA LEU A 79 2.19 1.87 0.54
C LEU A 79 0.86 1.52 1.22
N GLN A 80 0.94 0.88 2.40
CA GLN A 80 -0.23 0.39 3.12
C GLN A 80 -0.42 1.17 4.44
N TYR A 81 -1.44 2.03 4.49
CA TYR A 81 -1.88 2.76 5.69
C TYR A 81 -0.76 3.52 6.44
N LEU A 82 0.28 3.94 5.72
CA LEU A 82 1.42 4.65 6.32
C LEU A 82 1.10 6.11 6.63
N ILE A 83 0.32 6.78 5.79
CA ILE A 83 0.03 8.21 5.96
C ILE A 83 -0.82 8.42 7.20
N SER A 84 -1.87 7.61 7.38
CA SER A 84 -2.70 7.64 8.59
C SER A 84 -1.91 7.24 9.84
N HIS A 85 -0.97 6.31 9.71
CA HIS A 85 -0.06 5.96 10.80
C HIS A 85 0.83 7.15 11.19
N PHE A 86 1.41 7.87 10.24
CA PHE A 86 2.18 9.08 10.52
C PHE A 86 1.34 10.15 11.23
N TYR A 87 0.08 10.31 10.81
CA TYR A 87 -0.85 11.20 11.52
C TYR A 87 -1.06 10.75 12.97
N ASN A 88 -1.40 9.48 13.20
CA ASN A 88 -1.72 8.94 14.52
C ASN A 88 -0.52 8.95 15.48
N THR A 89 0.70 8.91 14.95
CA THR A 89 1.95 8.94 15.72
C THR A 89 2.56 10.33 15.83
N GLY A 90 1.85 11.38 15.38
CA GLY A 90 2.34 12.76 15.41
C GLY A 90 3.44 13.09 14.39
N LYS A 91 3.71 12.17 13.44
CA LYS A 91 4.74 12.32 12.41
C LYS A 91 4.23 12.92 11.08
N LEU A 92 3.07 13.55 11.08
CA LEU A 92 2.45 14.06 9.84
C LEU A 92 3.35 15.06 9.10
N THR A 93 4.12 15.87 9.84
CA THR A 93 5.09 16.81 9.25
C THR A 93 6.20 16.10 8.47
N ALA A 94 6.51 14.86 8.83
CA ALA A 94 7.51 14.05 8.15
C ALA A 94 7.03 13.47 6.80
N VAL A 95 5.74 13.54 6.47
CA VAL A 95 5.20 12.99 5.20
C VAL A 95 5.88 13.61 3.99
N ASN A 96 6.13 14.92 4.00
CA ASN A 96 6.80 15.59 2.88
C ASN A 96 8.25 15.13 2.72
N GLU A 97 8.97 14.91 3.82
CA GLU A 97 10.31 14.35 3.81
C GLU A 97 10.30 12.90 3.32
N PHE A 98 9.39 12.11 3.84
CA PHE A 98 9.18 10.74 3.37
C PHE A 98 8.95 10.69 1.85
N TYR A 99 8.08 11.53 1.30
CA TYR A 99 7.85 11.60 -0.14
C TYR A 99 9.12 12.00 -0.91
N LYS A 100 9.89 12.97 -0.43
CA LYS A 100 11.16 13.36 -1.06
C LYS A 100 12.16 12.19 -1.11
N ASN A 101 12.28 11.45 -0.01
CA ASN A 101 13.17 10.30 0.07
C ASN A 101 12.68 9.16 -0.86
N LEU A 102 11.38 8.93 -0.90
CA LEU A 102 10.77 7.94 -1.78
C LEU A 102 11.01 8.24 -3.27
N ILE A 103 11.04 9.51 -3.66
CA ILE A 103 11.31 9.95 -5.03
C ILE A 103 12.64 9.40 -5.57
N GLN A 104 13.68 9.31 -4.77
CA GLN A 104 14.96 8.76 -5.22
C GLN A 104 14.83 7.29 -5.63
N ASN A 105 13.93 6.56 -4.97
CA ASN A 105 13.59 5.21 -5.34
C ASN A 105 12.72 5.13 -6.59
N VAL A 106 11.75 6.04 -6.70
CA VAL A 106 10.85 6.09 -7.86
C VAL A 106 11.59 6.44 -9.15
N LYS A 107 12.59 7.33 -9.09
CA LYS A 107 13.45 7.68 -10.24
C LYS A 107 14.15 6.48 -10.91
N ARG A 108 14.30 5.38 -10.18
CA ARG A 108 14.94 4.15 -10.68
C ARG A 108 13.94 3.10 -11.16
N MET A 109 12.65 3.34 -10.96
CA MET A 109 11.62 2.46 -11.48
C MET A 109 11.55 2.59 -13.00
N GLN A 110 11.24 1.49 -13.66
CA GLN A 110 11.08 1.46 -15.11
C GLN A 110 9.79 2.18 -15.54
N PRO A 111 9.72 2.69 -16.76
CA PRO A 111 8.45 3.12 -17.35
C PRO A 111 7.37 2.04 -17.23
N LYS A 112 6.12 2.44 -17.11
CA LYS A 112 4.96 1.57 -16.85
C LYS A 112 4.96 0.87 -15.48
N SER A 113 5.90 1.20 -14.60
CA SER A 113 5.80 0.78 -13.20
C SER A 113 4.62 1.44 -12.51
N ILE A 114 4.07 0.74 -11.52
CA ILE A 114 2.86 1.17 -10.82
C ILE A 114 3.20 1.47 -9.35
N ILE A 115 2.64 2.56 -8.85
CA ILE A 115 2.66 2.89 -7.42
C ILE A 115 1.24 2.91 -6.90
N ILE A 116 0.97 2.18 -5.83
CA ILE A 116 -0.33 2.13 -5.17
C ILE A 116 -0.18 2.64 -3.75
N ILE A 117 -0.97 3.64 -3.38
CA ILE A 117 -1.08 4.10 -1.99
C ILE A 117 -2.49 3.78 -1.50
N ASN A 118 -2.58 2.91 -0.51
CA ASN A 118 -3.82 2.61 0.18
C ASN A 118 -3.80 3.26 1.56
N ASP A 119 -4.85 4.00 1.89
CA ASP A 119 -4.98 4.62 3.20
C ASP A 119 -6.45 4.89 3.56
N VAL A 120 -6.70 5.42 4.75
CA VAL A 120 -8.05 5.74 5.18
C VAL A 120 -8.69 6.82 4.31
N ASN A 121 -9.97 6.65 4.01
CA ASN A 121 -10.77 7.65 3.30
C ASN A 121 -11.19 8.77 4.25
N SER A 122 -10.24 9.55 4.75
CA SER A 122 -10.46 10.61 5.71
C SER A 122 -9.69 11.87 5.34
N ASN A 123 -10.31 13.02 5.56
CA ASN A 123 -9.65 14.31 5.46
C ASN A 123 -8.58 14.43 6.56
N ARG A 124 -7.42 15.01 6.23
CA ARG A 124 -6.28 15.28 7.11
C ARG A 124 -5.54 14.06 7.64
N ARG A 125 -5.98 12.83 7.31
CA ARG A 125 -5.38 11.61 7.85
C ARG A 125 -4.87 10.63 6.80
N GLY A 126 -5.21 10.82 5.54
CA GLY A 126 -4.84 9.87 4.49
C GLY A 126 -5.05 10.46 3.11
N ARG A 127 -6.24 10.28 2.54
CA ARG A 127 -6.61 10.61 1.16
C ARG A 127 -6.22 12.01 0.69
N ASP A 128 -6.39 13.02 1.50
CA ASP A 128 -6.08 14.42 1.16
C ASP A 128 -4.58 14.71 1.01
N LEU A 129 -3.72 13.77 1.43
CA LEU A 129 -2.28 13.86 1.26
C LEU A 129 -1.78 13.12 0.01
N PHE A 130 -2.64 12.37 -0.69
CA PHE A 130 -2.28 11.59 -1.87
C PHE A 130 -1.75 12.47 -3.00
N LEU A 131 -2.44 13.54 -3.32
CA LEU A 131 -2.06 14.42 -4.42
C LEU A 131 -0.73 15.13 -4.17
N ARG A 132 -0.33 15.32 -2.91
CA ARG A 132 1.01 15.84 -2.59
C ARG A 132 2.12 14.93 -3.11
N PHE A 133 1.90 13.63 -3.16
CA PHE A 133 2.88 12.71 -3.73
C PHE A 133 2.96 12.88 -5.25
N SER A 134 1.84 12.93 -5.96
CA SER A 134 1.80 13.21 -7.39
C SER A 134 2.44 14.56 -7.72
N ASP A 135 2.11 15.61 -6.97
CA ASP A 135 2.74 16.93 -7.11
C ASP A 135 4.26 16.86 -6.90
N THR A 136 4.70 16.05 -5.94
CA THR A 136 6.12 15.86 -5.67
C THR A 136 6.81 15.17 -6.84
N LEU A 137 6.22 14.11 -7.42
CA LEU A 137 6.72 13.46 -8.63
C LEU A 137 6.90 14.49 -9.77
N SER A 138 5.88 15.29 -10.02
CA SER A 138 5.91 16.33 -11.05
C SER A 138 7.03 17.36 -10.82
N LYS A 139 7.22 17.82 -9.58
CA LYS A 139 8.30 18.76 -9.21
C LYS A 139 9.70 18.20 -9.46
N TYR A 140 9.85 16.87 -9.40
CA TYR A 140 11.12 16.19 -9.70
C TYR A 140 11.23 15.73 -11.15
N GLY A 141 10.33 16.18 -12.04
CA GLY A 141 10.34 15.89 -13.46
C GLY A 141 9.97 14.45 -13.83
N ILE A 142 9.32 13.72 -12.92
CA ILE A 142 8.86 12.35 -13.18
C ILE A 142 7.48 12.42 -13.84
N ARG A 143 7.43 12.00 -15.12
CA ARG A 143 6.18 11.93 -15.87
C ARG A 143 5.36 10.76 -15.39
N HIS A 144 4.07 10.98 -15.20
CA HIS A 144 3.15 9.95 -14.71
C HIS A 144 1.70 10.35 -14.97
N THR A 145 0.84 9.36 -14.99
CA THR A 145 -0.61 9.52 -14.87
C THR A 145 -1.07 9.02 -13.51
N TYR A 146 -2.22 9.48 -13.03
CA TYR A 146 -2.77 8.97 -11.78
C TYR A 146 -4.29 8.88 -11.78
N SER A 147 -4.81 8.02 -10.92
CA SER A 147 -6.23 7.94 -10.59
C SER A 147 -6.42 7.77 -9.08
N CYS A 148 -7.46 8.40 -8.55
CA CYS A 148 -7.88 8.21 -7.16
C CYS A 148 -9.18 7.42 -7.12
N ARG A 149 -9.26 6.48 -6.18
CA ARG A 149 -10.44 5.67 -5.91
C ARG A 149 -10.74 5.70 -4.43
N TYR A 150 -12.00 5.56 -4.07
CA TYR A 150 -12.38 5.42 -2.66
C TYR A 150 -13.47 4.39 -2.50
N PHE A 151 -13.44 3.72 -1.36
CA PHE A 151 -14.32 2.62 -1.01
C PHE A 151 -15.03 2.97 0.29
N GLU A 152 -16.36 2.99 0.26
CA GLU A 152 -17.20 3.30 1.42
C GLU A 152 -18.34 2.33 1.52
N TYR A 153 -18.60 1.88 2.75
CA TYR A 153 -19.73 1.02 3.04
C TYR A 153 -21.06 1.78 2.91
N ASN A 154 -21.10 3.04 3.31
CA ASN A 154 -22.32 3.85 3.27
C ASN A 154 -22.28 4.89 2.14
N ILE A 155 -23.32 4.87 1.30
CA ILE A 155 -23.41 5.56 0.01
C ILE A 155 -23.70 7.08 0.16
N GLN A 156 -23.90 7.59 1.36
CA GLN A 156 -24.59 8.88 1.54
C GLN A 156 -23.76 10.14 1.43
N ASN A 157 -22.44 10.15 1.23
CA ASN A 157 -21.69 11.42 1.24
C ASN A 157 -20.64 11.59 0.15
N GLU A 158 -20.87 12.47 -0.73
CA GLU A 158 -20.43 13.86 -1.04
C GLU A 158 -18.96 14.09 -1.45
N TYR A 159 -18.02 13.12 -1.37
CA TYR A 159 -16.62 13.41 -1.69
C TYR A 159 -16.20 12.93 -3.09
N GLN A 160 -17.09 13.04 -4.08
CA GLN A 160 -16.81 12.73 -5.50
C GLN A 160 -15.57 13.45 -6.05
N ARG A 161 -15.23 14.62 -5.48
CA ARG A 161 -14.04 15.39 -5.88
C ARG A 161 -12.71 14.69 -5.63
N TYR A 162 -12.69 13.59 -4.89
CA TYR A 162 -11.46 12.86 -4.54
C TYR A 162 -11.27 11.56 -5.32
N GLY A 163 -12.06 11.30 -6.33
CA GLY A 163 -11.91 10.15 -7.18
C GLY A 163 -13.20 9.34 -7.40
N ILE A 164 -13.05 8.17 -7.99
CA ILE A 164 -14.15 7.29 -8.34
C ILE A 164 -14.55 6.46 -7.10
N LYS A 165 -15.85 6.47 -6.80
CA LYS A 165 -16.41 5.67 -5.72
C LYS A 165 -16.64 4.23 -6.16
N TYR A 166 -16.22 3.29 -5.32
CA TYR A 166 -16.49 1.86 -5.48
C TYR A 166 -17.29 1.32 -4.30
N PRO A 167 -18.23 0.40 -4.51
CA PRO A 167 -18.90 -0.29 -3.43
C PRO A 167 -17.89 -1.17 -2.67
N SER A 168 -17.94 -1.13 -1.34
CA SER A 168 -17.02 -1.92 -0.50
C SER A 168 -17.62 -3.22 0.03
N LYS A 169 -18.94 -3.42 -0.12
CA LYS A 169 -19.63 -4.61 0.40
C LYS A 169 -19.12 -5.94 -0.14
N ASP A 170 -18.54 -5.93 -1.33
CA ASP A 170 -18.00 -7.13 -1.99
C ASP A 170 -16.52 -7.39 -1.63
N ILE A 171 -15.90 -6.48 -0.85
CA ILE A 171 -14.48 -6.53 -0.50
C ILE A 171 -14.25 -7.11 0.89
N LEU A 172 -15.22 -6.97 1.78
CA LEU A 172 -15.14 -7.44 3.16
C LEU A 172 -15.99 -8.68 3.35
N THR A 173 -15.38 -9.83 3.20
CA THR A 173 -15.92 -11.09 3.73
C THR A 173 -15.35 -11.31 5.12
N TRP A 174 -16.18 -11.23 6.14
CA TRP A 174 -15.79 -11.57 7.50
C TRP A 174 -15.92 -13.08 7.70
N PRO A 175 -14.83 -13.83 7.76
CA PRO A 175 -14.94 -15.26 8.04
C PRO A 175 -15.05 -15.47 9.55
N THR A 176 -16.13 -16.08 9.97
CA THR A 176 -16.28 -16.89 11.16
C THR A 176 -16.56 -16.22 12.50
N PRO A 177 -17.32 -16.94 13.37
CA PRO A 177 -17.66 -16.56 14.74
C PRO A 177 -16.47 -16.25 15.64
N ASN A 178 -15.28 -16.77 15.32
CA ASN A 178 -14.07 -16.60 16.11
C ASN A 178 -13.55 -15.14 16.16
N LEU A 179 -13.93 -14.30 15.21
CA LEU A 179 -13.54 -12.89 15.21
C LEU A 179 -14.51 -12.00 16.01
N ALA A 180 -15.71 -12.50 16.36
CA ALA A 180 -16.69 -11.74 17.14
C ALA A 180 -16.13 -11.29 18.49
N ARG A 181 -15.24 -12.08 19.11
CA ARG A 181 -14.57 -11.72 20.38
C ARG A 181 -13.68 -10.48 20.27
N TYR A 182 -13.22 -10.10 19.07
CA TYR A 182 -12.37 -8.94 18.85
C TYR A 182 -13.18 -7.69 18.46
N ASN A 183 -14.51 -7.80 18.44
CA ASN A 183 -15.42 -6.71 18.02
C ASN A 183 -14.89 -6.00 16.74
N PRO A 184 -14.71 -6.73 15.64
CA PRO A 184 -14.13 -6.17 14.43
C PRO A 184 -15.01 -5.04 13.91
N TRP A 185 -14.40 -4.05 13.31
CA TRP A 185 -15.13 -2.99 12.65
C TRP A 185 -15.95 -3.58 11.50
N THR A 186 -17.23 -3.30 11.49
CA THR A 186 -18.16 -3.75 10.45
C THR A 186 -18.18 -2.84 9.23
N VAL A 187 -17.52 -1.69 9.33
CA VAL A 187 -17.44 -0.66 8.29
C VAL A 187 -16.00 -0.28 8.08
N CYS A 188 -15.56 -0.32 6.83
CA CYS A 188 -14.25 0.18 6.42
C CYS A 188 -14.45 1.24 5.34
N SER A 189 -13.75 2.35 5.50
CA SER A 189 -13.65 3.39 4.48
C SER A 189 -12.18 3.58 4.13
N SER A 190 -11.83 3.26 2.90
CA SER A 190 -10.47 3.36 2.39
C SER A 190 -10.41 4.16 1.10
N ALA A 191 -9.25 4.74 0.83
CA ALA A 191 -8.94 5.41 -0.41
C ALA A 191 -7.68 4.83 -1.03
N GLN A 192 -7.58 4.91 -2.34
CA GLN A 192 -6.47 4.40 -3.10
C GLN A 192 -6.03 5.44 -4.13
N LEU A 193 -4.74 5.73 -4.18
CA LEU A 193 -4.09 6.43 -5.29
C LEU A 193 -3.33 5.39 -6.11
N ILE A 194 -3.54 5.38 -7.41
CA ILE A 194 -2.79 4.58 -8.35
C ILE A 194 -2.03 5.54 -9.27
N ILE A 195 -0.74 5.36 -9.38
CA ILE A 195 0.14 6.13 -10.28
C ILE A 195 0.79 5.16 -11.25
N GLU A 196 0.81 5.50 -12.53
CA GLU A 196 1.55 4.80 -13.57
C GLU A 196 2.64 5.74 -14.08
N LEU A 197 3.90 5.27 -14.08
CA LEU A 197 5.06 6.00 -14.57
C LEU A 197 5.13 5.91 -16.10
N GLU A 198 5.46 7.02 -16.76
CA GLU A 198 5.63 7.10 -18.22
C GLU A 198 7.09 6.88 -18.67
#